data_80a9eaf2b02814bbad5f08bb03121f5d
#
_entry.id   80a9eaf2b02814bbad5f08bb03121f5d
#
_cell.length_a   1.000
_cell.length_b   1.000
_cell.length_c   1.000
_cell.angle_alpha   90.00
_cell.angle_beta   90.00
_cell.angle_gamma   90.00
#
_symmetry.space_group_name_H-M   'P 1'
#
loop_
_entity.id
_entity.type
_entity.pdbx_description
1 polymer ?
#
loop_
_entity_poly.entity_id
_entity_poly.type
_entity_poly.pdbx_seq_one_letter_code
_entity_poly.pdbx_strand_id
1 'polypeptide(L)'
;MADKKKVEHDAQWWTDQRRAYIEKNDYIFSQSADWEWVSPFDFYRVLFPDGFLQKSGEQVPWDEPNGGHPNGIVIQITNRRTKAKTKTGLEHDVPVIERFTLTDDLDQIEERIVDSNSKNEAVFCAPISYFGKSRNAKNARFLHAFAIDLDGVGLQELMNLLKQIRNGHNPKLANDKWVSVPQPTFLVNSGTGFHLYYVLDQPIPLMPKIVPFLQELKAMLTDYVWRDTVSTLEDVQHQGIYQAFRMPGTPTKLNGKTEKSKIKDKYEAVAFVHNGEDEKPWKCSLEYLLDFAGVRGGKKRDELLELIQTAGHTPIERAKKLWPNWYQARIVEGKEPGRWTCKRDLYDWWHGQVETKATDHHRYWCLNVLAAYAKKCGIGYEELEADALALVPKLEELTTSDDNHFTEDDALAAIEAYHDPIIHKLTVERIERRTAISLPHNKRNGRSREQHIKVMDAVREIDYPNGSWRNKNGAPTKAELVRNYALAHPDANHSEIARALGVSRSTVIKWLKTERVPTLDEFCSVECHDENGRPSVELIDKGLRELGMDPSMKISDYFQRLSVQAENGKNENEKR
;
A
#
# COMPACT_ATOMS: atom_id res chain seq x y z
N MET A 1 -12.02 23.14 -21.77
CA MET A 1 -12.06 21.77 -21.27
C MET A 1 -13.20 21.07 -22.00
N ALA A 2 -12.95 19.96 -22.69
CA ALA A 2 -14.02 19.27 -23.39
C ALA A 2 -14.94 18.62 -22.36
N ASP A 3 -16.26 18.89 -22.47
CA ASP A 3 -17.29 18.19 -21.72
C ASP A 3 -17.08 16.68 -21.88
N LYS A 4 -16.59 16.01 -20.83
CA LYS A 4 -16.68 14.55 -20.74
C LYS A 4 -18.17 14.26 -20.48
N LYS A 5 -18.91 14.01 -21.56
CA LYS A 5 -20.28 13.54 -21.48
C LYS A 5 -20.30 12.25 -20.67
N LYS A 6 -21.24 12.14 -19.73
CA LYS A 6 -21.64 10.89 -19.08
C LYS A 6 -21.71 9.81 -20.14
N VAL A 7 -20.95 8.74 -19.99
CA VAL A 7 -20.99 7.61 -20.94
C VAL A 7 -22.26 6.84 -20.63
N GLU A 8 -23.38 7.24 -21.25
CA GLU A 8 -24.57 6.39 -21.29
C GLU A 8 -24.27 5.25 -22.25
N HIS A 9 -24.14 4.06 -21.71
CA HIS A 9 -23.99 2.86 -22.52
C HIS A 9 -25.31 2.55 -23.24
N ASP A 10 -25.23 2.32 -24.54
CA ASP A 10 -26.38 1.96 -25.36
C ASP A 10 -26.88 0.54 -25.09
N ALA A 11 -28.02 0.18 -25.65
CA ALA A 11 -28.64 -1.13 -25.48
C ALA A 11 -27.74 -2.26 -26.03
N GLN A 12 -26.93 -1.98 -27.05
CA GLN A 12 -26.00 -2.94 -27.64
C GLN A 12 -24.87 -3.26 -26.67
N TRP A 13 -24.27 -2.25 -26.04
CA TRP A 13 -23.25 -2.44 -25.02
C TRP A 13 -23.71 -3.35 -23.89
N TRP A 14 -24.93 -3.12 -23.35
CA TRP A 14 -25.50 -3.99 -22.33
C TRP A 14 -25.71 -5.42 -22.82
N THR A 15 -26.10 -5.60 -24.07
CA THR A 15 -26.25 -6.93 -24.68
C THR A 15 -24.91 -7.64 -24.79
N ASP A 16 -23.87 -6.93 -25.18
CA ASP A 16 -22.51 -7.47 -25.31
C ASP A 16 -21.94 -7.81 -23.93
N GLN A 17 -22.20 -7.00 -22.89
CA GLN A 17 -21.79 -7.31 -21.51
C GLN A 17 -22.48 -8.58 -20.97
N ARG A 18 -23.77 -8.79 -21.28
CA ARG A 18 -24.49 -10.02 -20.88
C ARG A 18 -23.91 -11.24 -21.57
N ARG A 19 -23.58 -11.13 -22.85
CA ARG A 19 -22.92 -12.21 -23.58
C ARG A 19 -21.54 -12.49 -22.98
N ALA A 20 -20.74 -11.48 -22.79
CA ALA A 20 -19.42 -11.61 -22.17
C ALA A 20 -19.49 -12.22 -20.76
N TYR A 21 -20.53 -11.90 -19.97
CA TYR A 21 -20.73 -12.49 -18.65
C TYR A 21 -20.91 -14.02 -18.75
N ILE A 22 -21.72 -14.51 -19.68
CA ILE A 22 -21.95 -15.95 -19.89
C ILE A 22 -20.66 -16.61 -20.37
N GLU A 23 -20.02 -16.06 -21.41
CA GLU A 23 -18.77 -16.59 -21.96
C GLU A 23 -17.66 -16.68 -20.90
N LYS A 24 -17.57 -15.71 -20.01
CA LYS A 24 -16.60 -15.70 -18.90
C LYS A 24 -16.87 -16.84 -17.91
N ASN A 25 -18.13 -17.04 -17.52
CA ASN A 25 -18.48 -18.14 -16.62
C ASN A 25 -18.20 -19.49 -17.27
N ASP A 26 -18.62 -19.70 -18.52
CA ASP A 26 -18.41 -20.94 -19.27
C ASP A 26 -16.91 -21.24 -19.42
N TYR A 27 -16.10 -20.19 -19.64
CA TYR A 27 -14.65 -20.34 -19.73
C TYR A 27 -14.06 -20.80 -18.40
N ILE A 28 -14.44 -20.19 -17.26
CA ILE A 28 -13.94 -20.62 -15.94
C ILE A 28 -14.41 -22.05 -15.63
N PHE A 29 -15.67 -22.40 -15.91
CA PHE A 29 -16.17 -23.78 -15.75
C PHE A 29 -15.36 -24.79 -16.57
N SER A 30 -14.87 -24.40 -17.76
CA SER A 30 -13.99 -25.23 -18.59
C SER A 30 -12.60 -25.45 -17.96
N GLN A 31 -12.22 -24.63 -16.98
CA GLN A 31 -10.96 -24.73 -16.22
C GLN A 31 -11.16 -25.49 -14.91
N SER A 32 -12.00 -26.51 -14.87
CA SER A 32 -12.42 -27.24 -13.67
C SER A 32 -11.27 -27.90 -12.88
N ALA A 33 -10.10 -28.05 -13.47
CA ALA A 33 -8.89 -28.51 -12.75
C ALA A 33 -8.30 -27.44 -11.80
N ASP A 34 -8.56 -26.16 -12.10
CA ASP A 34 -7.99 -25.04 -11.34
C ASP A 34 -9.07 -24.30 -10.53
N TRP A 35 -10.33 -24.31 -11.01
CA TRP A 35 -11.42 -23.50 -10.46
C TRP A 35 -12.70 -24.28 -10.35
N GLU A 36 -13.32 -24.23 -9.18
CA GLU A 36 -14.62 -24.83 -8.91
C GLU A 36 -15.66 -23.78 -8.54
N TRP A 37 -16.90 -24.01 -8.93
CA TRP A 37 -18.00 -23.18 -8.44
C TRP A 37 -18.16 -23.34 -6.93
N VAL A 38 -18.39 -22.24 -6.22
CA VAL A 38 -18.60 -22.25 -4.79
C VAL A 38 -19.93 -21.58 -4.44
N SER A 39 -20.68 -22.19 -3.52
CA SER A 39 -21.90 -21.59 -3.02
C SER A 39 -21.61 -20.28 -2.25
N PRO A 40 -22.54 -19.31 -2.22
CA PRO A 40 -22.35 -18.12 -1.40
C PRO A 40 -22.10 -18.42 0.08
N PHE A 41 -22.75 -19.45 0.61
CA PHE A 41 -22.56 -19.89 1.99
C PHE A 41 -21.11 -20.36 2.22
N ASP A 42 -20.64 -21.28 1.38
CA ASP A 42 -19.26 -21.82 1.49
C ASP A 42 -18.21 -20.71 1.24
N PHE A 43 -18.49 -19.79 0.32
CA PHE A 43 -17.63 -18.61 0.11
C PHE A 43 -17.43 -17.82 1.42
N TYR A 44 -18.54 -17.50 2.11
CA TYR A 44 -18.44 -16.75 3.37
C TYR A 44 -17.92 -17.59 4.53
N ARG A 45 -18.11 -18.92 4.50
CA ARG A 45 -17.51 -19.83 5.49
C ARG A 45 -15.99 -19.90 5.39
N VAL A 46 -15.46 -19.79 4.20
CA VAL A 46 -14.00 -19.68 4.01
C VAL A 46 -13.48 -18.30 4.43
N LEU A 47 -14.24 -17.24 4.14
CA LEU A 47 -13.89 -15.87 4.49
C LEU A 47 -13.97 -15.63 6.01
N PHE A 48 -15.02 -16.13 6.66
CA PHE A 48 -15.25 -16.03 8.10
C PHE A 48 -15.30 -17.46 8.69
N PRO A 49 -14.15 -18.00 9.15
CA PRO A 49 -14.08 -19.36 9.67
C PRO A 49 -15.02 -19.61 10.85
N ASP A 50 -15.47 -20.85 11.02
CA ASP A 50 -16.32 -21.28 12.13
C ASP A 50 -15.78 -20.83 13.49
N GLY A 51 -16.67 -20.33 14.32
CA GLY A 51 -16.35 -19.87 15.67
C GLY A 51 -15.66 -18.51 15.73
N PHE A 52 -15.41 -17.85 14.58
CA PHE A 52 -14.76 -16.55 14.57
C PHE A 52 -15.75 -15.40 14.81
N LEU A 53 -16.91 -15.46 14.17
CA LEU A 53 -17.94 -14.44 14.32
C LEU A 53 -18.77 -14.66 15.59
N GLN A 54 -19.47 -13.61 16.00
CA GLN A 54 -20.43 -13.64 17.08
C GLN A 54 -21.55 -14.65 16.80
N LYS A 55 -21.98 -15.38 17.81
CA LYS A 55 -23.09 -16.32 17.69
C LYS A 55 -24.41 -15.60 17.46
N SER A 56 -25.32 -16.24 16.73
CA SER A 56 -26.68 -15.75 16.54
C SER A 56 -27.41 -15.59 17.89
N GLY A 57 -28.18 -14.52 18.02
CA GLY A 57 -28.91 -14.21 19.24
C GLY A 57 -28.12 -13.48 20.33
N GLU A 58 -26.81 -13.37 20.23
CA GLU A 58 -26.05 -12.51 21.12
C GLU A 58 -26.34 -11.03 20.85
N GLN A 59 -26.41 -10.22 21.91
CA GLN A 59 -26.62 -8.78 21.74
C GLN A 59 -25.37 -8.11 21.22
N VAL A 60 -25.49 -7.46 20.06
CA VAL A 60 -24.41 -6.66 19.47
C VAL A 60 -24.60 -5.20 19.87
N PRO A 61 -23.68 -4.60 20.65
CA PRO A 61 -23.73 -3.16 20.93
C PRO A 61 -23.59 -2.34 19.65
N TRP A 62 -24.22 -1.15 19.64
CA TRP A 62 -24.18 -0.29 18.44
C TRP A 62 -22.77 0.23 18.13
N ASP A 63 -22.06 0.76 19.11
CA ASP A 63 -20.84 1.53 18.93
C ASP A 63 -19.69 1.16 19.88
N GLU A 64 -19.91 0.33 20.88
CA GLU A 64 -18.87 0.00 21.83
C GLU A 64 -18.20 -1.33 21.47
N PRO A 65 -16.87 -1.39 21.47
CA PRO A 65 -16.15 -2.66 21.37
C PRO A 65 -16.49 -3.48 22.62
N ASN A 66 -17.32 -4.51 22.47
CA ASN A 66 -17.41 -5.55 23.50
C ASN A 66 -16.16 -6.43 23.37
N GLY A 67 -15.67 -6.96 24.46
CA GLY A 67 -14.57 -7.93 24.45
C GLY A 67 -14.95 -9.29 23.85
N GLY A 68 -16.08 -9.39 23.10
CA GLY A 68 -16.61 -10.59 22.48
C GLY A 68 -16.11 -10.81 21.05
N HIS A 69 -16.76 -11.75 20.37
CA HIS A 69 -16.48 -12.03 18.98
C HIS A 69 -16.96 -10.88 18.08
N PRO A 70 -16.23 -10.57 16.97
CA PRO A 70 -16.68 -9.61 15.97
C PRO A 70 -17.83 -10.20 15.13
N ASN A 71 -18.46 -9.36 14.31
CA ASN A 71 -19.49 -9.77 13.36
C ASN A 71 -19.17 -9.25 11.95
N GLY A 72 -19.75 -9.87 10.92
CA GLY A 72 -19.76 -9.33 9.58
C GLY A 72 -20.90 -8.29 9.43
N ILE A 73 -20.81 -7.43 8.43
CA ILE A 73 -21.86 -6.47 8.09
C ILE A 73 -22.18 -6.56 6.60
N VAL A 74 -23.42 -6.90 6.30
CA VAL A 74 -24.00 -6.94 4.97
C VAL A 74 -24.78 -5.65 4.74
N ILE A 75 -24.65 -5.08 3.54
CA ILE A 75 -25.34 -3.87 3.11
C ILE A 75 -26.23 -4.20 1.93
N GLN A 76 -27.50 -3.85 1.99
CA GLN A 76 -28.43 -3.95 0.87
C GLN A 76 -28.84 -2.54 0.44
N ILE A 77 -28.62 -2.21 -0.82
CA ILE A 77 -29.05 -0.95 -1.42
C ILE A 77 -30.43 -1.19 -2.00
N THR A 78 -31.46 -0.64 -1.34
CA THR A 78 -32.86 -0.88 -1.72
C THR A 78 -33.29 0.02 -2.87
N ASN A 79 -34.34 -0.42 -3.59
CA ASN A 79 -34.99 0.39 -4.61
C ASN A 79 -35.80 1.56 -4.01
N ARG A 80 -36.02 1.57 -2.69
CA ARG A 80 -36.69 2.67 -1.98
C ARG A 80 -35.79 3.90 -1.98
N ARG A 81 -36.39 5.06 -2.18
CA ARG A 81 -35.69 6.35 -2.13
C ARG A 81 -36.16 7.14 -0.92
N THR A 82 -35.25 7.89 -0.33
CA THR A 82 -35.51 8.86 0.72
C THR A 82 -34.83 10.18 0.39
N LYS A 83 -35.43 11.26 0.88
CA LYS A 83 -34.80 12.58 0.76
C LYS A 83 -33.76 12.71 1.86
N ALA A 84 -32.52 12.84 1.47
CA ALA A 84 -31.43 13.26 2.36
C ALA A 84 -31.23 14.76 2.19
N LYS A 85 -30.98 15.44 3.31
CA LYS A 85 -30.52 16.84 3.28
C LYS A 85 -29.01 16.83 3.38
N THR A 86 -28.36 17.47 2.43
CA THR A 86 -26.96 17.81 2.57
C THR A 86 -26.78 18.71 3.80
N LYS A 87 -25.60 18.76 4.37
CA LYS A 87 -25.29 19.74 5.43
C LYS A 87 -25.48 21.19 4.94
N THR A 88 -25.41 21.41 3.65
CA THR A 88 -25.70 22.70 2.99
C THR A 88 -27.19 22.94 2.76
N GLY A 89 -28.07 21.97 3.15
CA GLY A 89 -29.53 22.12 3.08
C GLY A 89 -30.18 21.74 1.75
N LEU A 90 -29.40 21.30 0.75
CA LEU A 90 -29.93 20.78 -0.52
C LEU A 90 -30.55 19.40 -0.30
N GLU A 91 -31.78 19.22 -0.79
CA GLU A 91 -32.42 17.89 -0.75
C GLU A 91 -32.13 17.13 -2.04
N HIS A 92 -31.70 15.88 -1.90
CA HIS A 92 -31.53 14.96 -3.01
C HIS A 92 -32.08 13.58 -2.67
N ASP A 93 -32.48 12.83 -3.69
CA ASP A 93 -33.00 11.49 -3.52
C ASP A 93 -31.84 10.49 -3.43
N VAL A 94 -31.75 9.80 -2.31
CA VAL A 94 -30.77 8.73 -2.07
C VAL A 94 -31.47 7.38 -1.90
N PRO A 95 -30.82 6.27 -2.29
CA PRO A 95 -31.34 4.95 -1.98
C PRO A 95 -31.34 4.71 -0.47
N VAL A 96 -32.35 4.03 0.02
CA VAL A 96 -32.35 3.55 1.41
C VAL A 96 -31.36 2.38 1.51
N ILE A 97 -30.43 2.47 2.44
CA ILE A 97 -29.44 1.44 2.72
C ILE A 97 -29.82 0.69 3.98
N GLU A 98 -30.06 -0.61 3.83
CA GLU A 98 -30.29 -1.53 4.96
C GLU A 98 -28.98 -2.23 5.34
N ARG A 99 -28.77 -2.43 6.65
CA ARG A 99 -27.59 -3.08 7.20
C ARG A 99 -28.00 -4.28 8.04
N PHE A 100 -27.34 -5.39 7.82
CA PHE A 100 -27.59 -6.65 8.51
C PHE A 100 -26.30 -7.16 9.12
N THR A 101 -26.41 -7.64 10.36
CA THR A 101 -25.29 -8.28 11.05
C THR A 101 -25.16 -9.72 10.57
N LEU A 102 -23.97 -10.09 10.13
CA LEU A 102 -23.62 -11.47 9.79
C LEU A 102 -22.97 -12.14 11.00
N THR A 103 -23.61 -13.19 11.48
CA THR A 103 -23.20 -13.99 12.63
C THR A 103 -22.57 -15.31 12.21
N ASP A 104 -22.08 -16.11 13.14
CA ASP A 104 -21.31 -17.32 12.87
C ASP A 104 -22.07 -18.41 12.11
N ASP A 105 -23.39 -18.49 12.29
CA ASP A 105 -24.26 -19.39 11.55
C ASP A 105 -24.49 -18.99 10.09
N LEU A 106 -24.15 -17.75 9.72
CA LEU A 106 -24.28 -17.19 8.38
C LEU A 106 -25.72 -17.14 7.83
N ASP A 107 -26.74 -17.24 8.67
CA ASP A 107 -28.17 -17.28 8.28
C ASP A 107 -28.60 -16.12 7.37
N GLN A 108 -28.01 -14.93 7.58
CA GLN A 108 -28.33 -13.75 6.80
C GLN A 108 -27.98 -13.86 5.32
N ILE A 109 -27.07 -14.78 4.95
CA ILE A 109 -26.63 -14.92 3.55
C ILE A 109 -27.76 -15.40 2.68
N GLU A 110 -28.42 -16.52 3.04
CA GLU A 110 -29.51 -17.07 2.27
C GLU A 110 -30.69 -16.12 2.22
N GLU A 111 -31.08 -15.56 3.36
CA GLU A 111 -32.18 -14.59 3.44
C GLU A 111 -31.95 -13.37 2.54
N ARG A 112 -30.71 -12.81 2.55
CA ARG A 112 -30.38 -11.63 1.72
C ARG A 112 -30.33 -11.97 0.24
N ILE A 113 -29.88 -13.15 -0.15
CA ILE A 113 -29.89 -13.61 -1.55
C ILE A 113 -31.31 -13.71 -2.05
N VAL A 114 -32.20 -14.38 -1.31
CA VAL A 114 -33.61 -14.54 -1.70
C VAL A 114 -34.32 -13.19 -1.80
N ASP A 115 -34.14 -12.34 -0.77
CA ASP A 115 -34.76 -11.02 -0.73
C ASP A 115 -34.27 -10.12 -1.88
N SER A 116 -32.94 -10.02 -2.06
CA SER A 116 -32.32 -9.18 -3.09
C SER A 116 -32.70 -9.63 -4.51
N ASN A 117 -32.71 -10.93 -4.77
CA ASN A 117 -33.10 -11.48 -6.07
C ASN A 117 -34.59 -11.24 -6.39
N SER A 118 -35.47 -11.28 -5.38
CA SER A 118 -36.87 -10.96 -5.56
C SER A 118 -37.11 -9.49 -5.93
N LYS A 119 -36.28 -8.58 -5.41
CA LYS A 119 -36.43 -7.13 -5.56
C LYS A 119 -35.45 -6.53 -6.58
N ASN A 120 -34.52 -7.30 -7.11
CA ASN A 120 -33.40 -6.83 -7.94
C ASN A 120 -32.59 -5.72 -7.24
N GLU A 121 -32.22 -5.95 -6.00
CA GLU A 121 -31.46 -5.03 -5.16
C GLU A 121 -30.03 -5.49 -4.99
N ALA A 122 -29.08 -4.55 -4.97
CA ALA A 122 -27.66 -4.88 -4.83
C ALA A 122 -27.30 -5.12 -3.36
N VAL A 123 -26.55 -6.19 -3.11
CA VAL A 123 -26.06 -6.54 -1.77
C VAL A 123 -24.54 -6.60 -1.77
N PHE A 124 -23.93 -6.07 -0.71
CA PHE A 124 -22.48 -5.97 -0.56
C PHE A 124 -22.03 -6.43 0.82
N CYS A 125 -20.84 -7.04 0.87
CA CYS A 125 -20.17 -7.37 2.10
C CYS A 125 -18.67 -7.05 1.98
N ALA A 126 -18.07 -6.51 3.04
CA ALA A 126 -16.64 -6.28 3.08
C ALA A 126 -15.93 -7.53 3.66
N PRO A 127 -14.70 -7.85 3.23
CA PRO A 127 -13.90 -8.93 3.82
C PRO A 127 -13.30 -8.52 5.17
N ILE A 128 -14.12 -7.91 6.01
CA ILE A 128 -13.75 -7.34 7.30
C ILE A 128 -14.81 -7.71 8.33
N SER A 129 -14.36 -8.05 9.53
CA SER A 129 -15.23 -8.18 10.69
C SER A 129 -15.18 -6.93 11.57
N TYR A 130 -16.29 -6.64 12.25
CA TYR A 130 -16.54 -5.41 13.00
C TYR A 130 -17.00 -5.72 14.42
N PHE A 131 -16.76 -4.81 15.35
CA PHE A 131 -17.53 -4.75 16.58
C PHE A 131 -18.68 -3.77 16.41
N GLY A 132 -19.88 -4.19 16.87
CA GLY A 132 -21.08 -3.38 16.74
C GLY A 132 -21.72 -3.46 15.36
N LYS A 133 -22.79 -2.68 15.18
CA LYS A 133 -23.64 -2.70 13.99
C LYS A 133 -23.25 -1.67 12.92
N SER A 134 -22.29 -0.81 13.23
CA SER A 134 -21.86 0.26 12.32
C SER A 134 -20.63 -0.13 11.52
N ARG A 135 -20.74 -0.07 10.19
CA ARG A 135 -19.64 -0.31 9.25
C ARG A 135 -18.80 0.97 9.08
N ASN A 136 -17.94 1.22 10.02
CA ASN A 136 -16.98 2.32 9.97
C ASN A 136 -15.57 1.85 10.38
N ALA A 137 -14.55 2.65 10.11
CA ALA A 137 -13.16 2.32 10.43
C ALA A 137 -12.92 2.13 11.93
N LYS A 138 -13.65 2.86 12.79
CA LYS A 138 -13.56 2.75 14.25
C LYS A 138 -13.97 1.36 14.76
N ASN A 139 -14.97 0.77 14.12
CA ASN A 139 -15.53 -0.52 14.51
C ASN A 139 -14.88 -1.72 13.81
N ALA A 140 -14.13 -1.49 12.73
CA ALA A 140 -13.40 -2.53 12.02
C ALA A 140 -12.35 -3.19 12.90
N ARG A 141 -12.28 -4.53 12.89
CA ARG A 141 -11.40 -5.30 13.77
C ARG A 141 -10.40 -6.18 13.06
N PHE A 142 -10.85 -6.98 12.09
CA PHE A 142 -9.96 -7.88 11.39
C PHE A 142 -10.20 -7.80 9.89
N LEU A 143 -9.10 -7.80 9.14
CA LEU A 143 -9.09 -8.01 7.70
C LEU A 143 -8.92 -9.51 7.44
N HIS A 144 -9.87 -10.10 6.73
CA HIS A 144 -9.88 -11.53 6.39
C HIS A 144 -9.32 -11.81 5.00
N ALA A 145 -9.48 -10.85 4.08
CA ALA A 145 -8.94 -10.95 2.73
C ALA A 145 -8.58 -9.57 2.18
N PHE A 146 -7.58 -9.52 1.31
CA PHE A 146 -7.47 -8.42 0.36
C PHE A 146 -8.39 -8.73 -0.81
N ALA A 147 -9.26 -7.80 -1.17
CA ALA A 147 -10.13 -7.95 -2.33
C ALA A 147 -9.88 -6.78 -3.30
N ILE A 148 -9.74 -7.11 -4.58
CA ILE A 148 -9.51 -6.16 -5.68
C ILE A 148 -10.71 -6.24 -6.62
N ASP A 149 -11.32 -5.10 -6.92
CA ASP A 149 -12.35 -4.97 -7.95
C ASP A 149 -11.67 -4.62 -9.27
N LEU A 150 -11.70 -5.54 -10.20
CA LEU A 150 -11.06 -5.41 -11.50
C LEU A 150 -12.16 -5.23 -12.56
N ASP A 151 -12.47 -4.00 -12.88
CA ASP A 151 -13.44 -3.64 -13.91
C ASP A 151 -12.84 -3.75 -15.33
N GLY A 152 -13.72 -3.75 -16.33
CA GLY A 152 -13.30 -3.81 -17.74
C GLY A 152 -12.71 -5.17 -18.17
N VAL A 153 -13.14 -6.26 -17.55
CA VAL A 153 -12.67 -7.61 -17.85
C VAL A 153 -13.60 -8.32 -18.81
N GLY A 154 -13.23 -8.35 -20.09
CA GLY A 154 -13.84 -9.19 -21.10
C GLY A 154 -13.31 -10.63 -21.07
N LEU A 155 -13.67 -11.46 -22.06
CA LEU A 155 -13.21 -12.84 -22.13
C LEU A 155 -11.69 -12.93 -22.36
N GLN A 156 -11.13 -12.09 -23.22
CA GLN A 156 -9.70 -12.10 -23.55
C GLN A 156 -8.86 -11.67 -22.33
N GLU A 157 -9.29 -10.62 -21.63
CA GLU A 157 -8.67 -10.13 -20.40
C GLU A 157 -8.69 -11.21 -19.30
N LEU A 158 -9.83 -11.93 -19.17
CA LEU A 158 -9.95 -13.06 -18.25
C LEU A 158 -8.97 -14.20 -18.59
N MET A 159 -8.88 -14.58 -19.87
CA MET A 159 -7.93 -15.61 -20.32
C MET A 159 -6.48 -15.22 -19.98
N ASN A 160 -6.13 -13.97 -20.19
CA ASN A 160 -4.82 -13.44 -19.84
C ASN A 160 -4.60 -13.44 -18.34
N LEU A 161 -5.60 -13.03 -17.55
CA LEU A 161 -5.56 -13.04 -16.09
C LEU A 161 -5.31 -14.44 -15.54
N LEU A 162 -6.08 -15.44 -16.01
CA LEU A 162 -5.92 -16.84 -15.55
C LEU A 162 -4.57 -17.41 -15.95
N LYS A 163 -4.04 -17.07 -17.12
CA LYS A 163 -2.68 -17.44 -17.51
C LYS A 163 -1.61 -16.83 -16.60
N GLN A 164 -1.78 -15.56 -16.22
CA GLN A 164 -0.86 -14.87 -15.31
C GLN A 164 -0.95 -15.40 -13.88
N ILE A 165 -2.14 -15.79 -13.41
CA ILE A 165 -2.34 -16.45 -12.12
C ILE A 165 -1.59 -17.79 -12.07
N ARG A 166 -1.71 -18.64 -13.10
CA ARG A 166 -0.98 -19.92 -13.17
C ARG A 166 0.53 -19.77 -13.05
N ASN A 167 1.08 -18.66 -13.51
CA ASN A 167 2.50 -18.35 -13.36
C ASN A 167 2.85 -17.84 -11.95
N GLY A 168 1.85 -17.58 -11.11
CA GLY A 168 1.98 -16.87 -9.82
C GLY A 168 2.46 -17.72 -8.64
N HIS A 169 2.62 -19.04 -8.77
CA HIS A 169 3.06 -19.88 -7.66
C HIS A 169 4.48 -19.55 -7.14
N ASN A 170 5.30 -18.88 -7.94
CA ASN A 170 6.66 -18.53 -7.53
C ASN A 170 6.99 -17.06 -7.86
N PRO A 171 6.90 -16.14 -6.88
CA PRO A 171 7.23 -14.73 -7.09
C PRO A 171 8.69 -14.49 -7.50
N LYS A 172 9.59 -15.49 -7.33
CA LYS A 172 10.98 -15.41 -7.77
C LYS A 172 11.14 -15.64 -9.27
N LEU A 173 10.13 -16.23 -9.94
CA LEU A 173 10.11 -16.45 -11.39
C LEU A 173 9.53 -15.27 -12.16
N ALA A 174 9.02 -14.26 -11.50
CA ALA A 174 8.58 -13.00 -12.10
C ALA A 174 9.80 -12.21 -12.61
N ASN A 175 10.38 -12.66 -13.72
CA ASN A 175 11.30 -11.84 -14.51
C ASN A 175 10.50 -11.21 -15.65
N ASP A 176 11.05 -10.17 -16.29
CA ASP A 176 10.39 -9.30 -17.28
C ASP A 176 9.71 -10.02 -18.45
N LYS A 177 9.91 -11.32 -18.63
CA LYS A 177 9.33 -12.13 -19.70
C LYS A 177 8.05 -12.87 -19.30
N TRP A 178 7.81 -13.11 -18.01
CA TRP A 178 6.69 -13.89 -17.50
C TRP A 178 5.99 -13.12 -16.40
N VAL A 179 4.96 -12.39 -16.80
CA VAL A 179 4.10 -11.71 -15.84
C VAL A 179 3.34 -12.75 -15.04
N SER A 180 3.50 -12.69 -13.73
CA SER A 180 2.74 -13.51 -12.79
C SER A 180 1.87 -12.61 -11.91
N VAL A 181 0.68 -13.08 -11.56
CA VAL A 181 -0.25 -12.44 -10.62
C VAL A 181 -0.39 -13.38 -9.43
N PRO A 182 -0.46 -12.88 -8.18
CA PRO A 182 -0.65 -13.74 -7.02
C PRO A 182 -1.93 -14.57 -7.19
N GLN A 183 -1.88 -15.83 -6.73
CA GLN A 183 -3.02 -16.74 -6.77
C GLN A 183 -4.11 -16.24 -5.81
N PRO A 184 -5.29 -15.83 -6.29
CA PRO A 184 -6.43 -15.53 -5.43
C PRO A 184 -7.13 -16.81 -4.95
N THR A 185 -7.79 -16.72 -3.81
CA THR A 185 -8.67 -17.77 -3.30
C THR A 185 -9.94 -17.86 -4.12
N PHE A 186 -10.53 -16.69 -4.41
CA PHE A 186 -11.77 -16.61 -5.18
C PHE A 186 -11.68 -15.63 -6.33
N LEU A 187 -12.37 -16.01 -7.41
CA LEU A 187 -12.77 -15.12 -8.49
C LEU A 187 -14.29 -14.97 -8.43
N VAL A 188 -14.78 -13.74 -8.34
CA VAL A 188 -16.22 -13.46 -8.36
C VAL A 188 -16.53 -12.66 -9.62
N ASN A 189 -17.30 -13.26 -10.54
CA ASN A 189 -17.83 -12.52 -11.68
C ASN A 189 -18.95 -11.61 -11.20
N SER A 190 -18.69 -10.32 -11.08
CA SER A 190 -19.63 -9.30 -10.60
C SER A 190 -20.53 -8.72 -11.70
N GLY A 191 -20.36 -9.19 -12.94
CA GLY A 191 -21.06 -8.74 -14.13
C GLY A 191 -20.09 -8.19 -15.19
N THR A 192 -19.74 -6.92 -15.09
CA THR A 192 -18.81 -6.24 -16.03
C THR A 192 -17.33 -6.45 -15.69
N GLY A 193 -17.04 -6.91 -14.47
CA GLY A 193 -15.69 -7.14 -13.98
C GLY A 193 -15.58 -8.36 -13.08
N PHE A 194 -14.47 -8.47 -12.40
CA PHE A 194 -14.16 -9.52 -11.42
C PHE A 194 -13.70 -8.95 -10.09
N HIS A 195 -14.14 -9.55 -8.99
CA HIS A 195 -13.48 -9.35 -7.71
C HIS A 195 -12.52 -10.50 -7.46
N LEU A 196 -11.27 -10.18 -7.19
CA LEU A 196 -10.24 -11.14 -6.80
C LEU A 196 -10.09 -11.10 -5.29
N TYR A 197 -10.31 -12.23 -4.62
CA TYR A 197 -10.15 -12.33 -3.17
C TYR A 197 -8.90 -13.13 -2.82
N TYR A 198 -8.02 -12.51 -2.07
CA TYR A 198 -6.84 -13.11 -1.45
C TYR A 198 -7.15 -13.35 0.02
N VAL A 199 -7.78 -14.51 0.34
CA VAL A 199 -8.14 -14.85 1.71
C VAL A 199 -6.88 -15.20 2.49
N LEU A 200 -6.73 -14.55 3.63
CA LEU A 200 -5.56 -14.72 4.49
C LEU A 200 -5.69 -16.00 5.30
N ASP A 201 -4.57 -16.70 5.49
CA ASP A 201 -4.46 -17.85 6.39
C ASP A 201 -4.75 -17.46 7.85
N GLN A 202 -4.37 -16.24 8.24
CA GLN A 202 -4.67 -15.63 9.53
C GLN A 202 -5.27 -14.23 9.33
N PRO A 203 -6.43 -13.92 9.94
CA PRO A 203 -7.00 -12.57 9.90
C PRO A 203 -6.07 -11.55 10.55
N ILE A 204 -5.91 -10.39 9.92
CA ILE A 204 -5.00 -9.35 10.41
C ILE A 204 -5.79 -8.32 11.24
N PRO A 205 -5.36 -8.01 12.48
CA PRO A 205 -6.01 -7.00 13.31
C PRO A 205 -5.85 -5.60 12.70
N LEU A 206 -6.96 -4.87 12.58
CA LEU A 206 -7.02 -3.52 12.00
C LEU A 206 -6.68 -2.45 13.04
N MET A 207 -5.48 -2.51 13.59
CA MET A 207 -5.00 -1.49 14.52
C MET A 207 -4.56 -0.22 13.79
N PRO A 208 -4.71 0.98 14.38
CA PRO A 208 -4.39 2.25 13.73
C PRO A 208 -2.98 2.33 13.14
N LYS A 209 -2.01 1.63 13.71
CA LYS A 209 -0.63 1.57 13.21
C LYS A 209 -0.46 0.63 12.02
N ILE A 210 -1.32 -0.37 11.88
CA ILE A 210 -1.24 -1.42 10.84
C ILE A 210 -2.04 -1.01 9.59
N VAL A 211 -3.21 -0.41 9.79
CA VAL A 211 -4.14 -0.03 8.71
C VAL A 211 -3.50 0.72 7.55
N PRO A 212 -2.71 1.79 7.74
CA PRO A 212 -2.12 2.54 6.62
C PRO A 212 -1.17 1.70 5.79
N PHE A 213 -0.50 0.73 6.42
CA PHE A 213 0.37 -0.20 5.72
C PHE A 213 -0.45 -1.21 4.88
N LEU A 214 -1.52 -1.76 5.43
CA LEU A 214 -2.41 -2.67 4.70
C LEU A 214 -3.09 -1.96 3.53
N GLN A 215 -3.47 -0.70 3.68
CA GLN A 215 -3.99 0.12 2.59
C GLN A 215 -2.96 0.32 1.48
N GLU A 216 -1.69 0.54 1.84
CA GLU A 216 -0.62 0.65 0.86
C GLU A 216 -0.34 -0.68 0.16
N LEU A 217 -0.29 -1.77 0.90
CA LEU A 217 -0.13 -3.10 0.33
C LEU A 217 -1.26 -3.41 -0.67
N LYS A 218 -2.52 -3.11 -0.30
CA LYS A 218 -3.64 -3.27 -1.22
C LYS A 218 -3.46 -2.42 -2.49
N ALA A 219 -3.05 -1.16 -2.38
CA ALA A 219 -2.80 -0.30 -3.54
C ALA A 219 -1.70 -0.88 -4.43
N MET A 220 -0.58 -1.33 -3.86
CA MET A 220 0.51 -1.96 -4.59
C MET A 220 0.08 -3.25 -5.29
N LEU A 221 -0.73 -4.09 -4.63
CA LEU A 221 -1.30 -5.30 -5.23
C LEU A 221 -2.28 -4.95 -6.36
N THR A 222 -3.09 -3.91 -6.20
CA THR A 222 -3.99 -3.43 -7.25
C THR A 222 -3.19 -2.96 -8.47
N ASP A 223 -2.16 -2.14 -8.30
CA ASP A 223 -1.26 -1.70 -9.39
C ASP A 223 -0.57 -2.89 -10.06
N TYR A 224 -0.24 -3.92 -9.28
CA TYR A 224 0.43 -5.10 -9.78
C TYR A 224 -0.48 -5.98 -10.64
N VAL A 225 -1.74 -6.12 -10.24
CA VAL A 225 -2.76 -6.93 -10.94
C VAL A 225 -3.34 -6.18 -12.13
N TRP A 226 -3.59 -4.87 -11.97
CA TRP A 226 -4.25 -4.06 -13.00
C TRP A 226 -3.29 -3.70 -14.11
N ARG A 227 -3.51 -4.29 -15.27
CA ARG A 227 -2.68 -4.09 -16.47
C ARG A 227 -3.56 -4.01 -17.70
N ASP A 228 -3.05 -3.41 -18.74
CA ASP A 228 -3.66 -3.32 -20.07
C ASP A 228 -4.04 -4.67 -20.71
N THR A 229 -3.38 -5.75 -20.26
CA THR A 229 -3.69 -7.12 -20.68
C THR A 229 -4.83 -7.78 -19.94
N VAL A 230 -5.24 -7.26 -18.77
CA VAL A 230 -6.28 -7.86 -17.90
C VAL A 230 -7.47 -6.94 -17.65
N SER A 231 -7.38 -5.69 -18.08
CA SER A 231 -8.49 -4.72 -18.06
C SER A 231 -8.44 -3.84 -19.29
N THR A 232 -9.61 -3.53 -19.85
CA THR A 232 -9.76 -2.56 -20.94
C THR A 232 -9.75 -1.12 -20.45
N LEU A 233 -9.76 -0.90 -19.12
CA LEU A 233 -9.70 0.43 -18.52
C LEU A 233 -8.25 0.82 -18.25
N GLU A 234 -7.85 1.98 -18.75
CA GLU A 234 -6.50 2.51 -18.60
C GLU A 234 -6.21 2.99 -17.16
N ASP A 235 -7.23 3.54 -16.50
CA ASP A 235 -7.09 4.10 -15.15
C ASP A 235 -7.28 3.04 -14.08
N VAL A 236 -6.25 2.84 -13.24
CA VAL A 236 -6.29 1.92 -12.11
C VAL A 236 -7.21 2.46 -11.02
N GLN A 237 -8.23 1.70 -10.66
CA GLN A 237 -9.19 2.09 -9.61
C GLN A 237 -8.76 1.55 -8.25
N HIS A 238 -8.15 2.40 -7.42
CA HIS A 238 -7.74 2.03 -6.09
C HIS A 238 -8.90 2.11 -5.10
N GLN A 239 -9.24 0.99 -4.47
CA GLN A 239 -10.22 0.95 -3.39
C GLN A 239 -9.53 0.81 -2.02
N GLY A 240 -10.13 1.40 -0.99
CA GLY A 240 -9.69 1.22 0.39
C GLY A 240 -9.90 -0.21 0.89
N ILE A 241 -9.21 -0.60 1.97
CA ILE A 241 -9.40 -1.93 2.58
C ILE A 241 -10.83 -2.16 3.11
N TYR A 242 -11.54 -1.09 3.44
CA TYR A 242 -12.92 -1.13 3.95
C TYR A 242 -13.97 -1.25 2.86
N GLN A 243 -13.59 -1.30 1.57
CA GLN A 243 -14.52 -1.44 0.47
C GLN A 243 -15.36 -2.70 0.61
N ALA A 244 -16.66 -2.57 0.41
CA ALA A 244 -17.57 -3.70 0.31
C ALA A 244 -17.70 -4.12 -1.17
N PHE A 245 -17.83 -5.41 -1.39
CA PHE A 245 -17.91 -6.02 -2.70
C PHE A 245 -19.24 -6.73 -2.86
N ARG A 246 -19.72 -6.82 -4.09
CA ARG A 246 -20.98 -7.49 -4.40
C ARG A 246 -20.97 -8.93 -3.89
N MET A 247 -22.02 -9.27 -3.17
CA MET A 247 -22.18 -10.60 -2.57
C MET A 247 -22.49 -11.64 -3.66
N PRO A 248 -21.78 -12.78 -3.71
CA PRO A 248 -22.14 -13.89 -4.58
C PRO A 248 -23.62 -14.31 -4.42
N GLY A 249 -24.24 -14.73 -5.51
CA GLY A 249 -25.66 -15.10 -5.55
C GLY A 249 -26.64 -13.92 -5.62
N THR A 250 -26.18 -12.67 -5.59
CA THR A 250 -27.03 -11.47 -5.64
C THR A 250 -27.01 -10.79 -7.00
N PRO A 251 -28.04 -9.97 -7.34
CA PRO A 251 -28.19 -9.37 -8.66
C PRO A 251 -26.98 -8.52 -9.07
N THR A 252 -26.57 -8.65 -10.33
CA THR A 252 -25.56 -7.78 -10.94
C THR A 252 -26.20 -6.56 -11.62
N LYS A 253 -25.35 -5.61 -12.03
CA LYS A 253 -25.79 -4.45 -12.85
C LYS A 253 -26.43 -4.86 -14.18
N LEU A 254 -26.16 -6.07 -14.67
CA LEU A 254 -26.66 -6.58 -15.96
C LEU A 254 -28.17 -6.82 -15.98
N ASN A 255 -28.83 -6.92 -14.82
CA ASN A 255 -30.28 -7.04 -14.70
C ASN A 255 -31.05 -5.74 -15.03
N GLY A 256 -30.34 -4.59 -15.14
CA GLY A 256 -30.95 -3.29 -15.35
C GLY A 256 -31.57 -2.70 -14.08
N LYS A 257 -31.92 -1.40 -14.13
CA LYS A 257 -32.38 -0.63 -12.95
C LYS A 257 -33.87 -0.73 -12.65
N THR A 258 -34.67 -1.36 -13.49
CA THR A 258 -36.15 -1.35 -13.32
C THR A 258 -36.75 -2.75 -13.39
N GLU A 259 -37.78 -2.98 -12.54
CA GLU A 259 -38.66 -4.15 -12.61
C GLU A 259 -39.29 -4.37 -14.00
N LYS A 260 -39.30 -3.33 -14.84
CA LYS A 260 -39.84 -3.35 -16.20
C LYS A 260 -38.84 -3.80 -17.27
N SER A 261 -37.60 -4.10 -16.91
CA SER A 261 -36.68 -4.66 -17.88
C SER A 261 -37.18 -6.04 -18.29
N LYS A 262 -37.55 -6.20 -19.57
CA LYS A 262 -38.02 -7.48 -20.17
C LYS A 262 -36.88 -8.52 -20.29
N ILE A 263 -35.90 -8.45 -19.39
CA ILE A 263 -34.76 -9.37 -19.36
C ILE A 263 -35.31 -10.65 -18.72
N LYS A 264 -35.36 -11.72 -19.51
CA LYS A 264 -35.83 -13.04 -19.04
C LYS A 264 -34.82 -13.72 -18.12
N ASP A 265 -33.55 -13.45 -18.32
CA ASP A 265 -32.47 -14.11 -17.58
C ASP A 265 -32.02 -13.22 -16.42
N LYS A 266 -31.80 -13.84 -15.27
CA LYS A 266 -31.23 -13.18 -14.11
C LYS A 266 -29.73 -13.38 -14.11
N TYR A 267 -28.99 -12.29 -13.95
CA TYR A 267 -27.53 -12.28 -13.88
C TYR A 267 -27.11 -12.01 -12.42
N GLU A 268 -26.66 -13.06 -11.75
CA GLU A 268 -26.21 -13.02 -10.36
C GLU A 268 -24.69 -13.01 -10.31
N ALA A 269 -24.10 -12.49 -9.22
CA ALA A 269 -22.67 -12.61 -9.02
C ALA A 269 -22.30 -14.09 -8.77
N VAL A 270 -21.35 -14.62 -9.53
CA VAL A 270 -20.92 -16.03 -9.44
C VAL A 270 -19.51 -16.10 -8.88
N ALA A 271 -19.34 -16.93 -7.85
CA ALA A 271 -18.04 -17.15 -7.23
C ALA A 271 -17.43 -18.50 -7.65
N PHE A 272 -16.12 -18.47 -7.87
CA PHE A 272 -15.30 -19.64 -8.14
C PHE A 272 -14.17 -19.68 -7.12
N VAL A 273 -13.86 -20.87 -6.61
CA VAL A 273 -12.78 -21.12 -5.65
C VAL A 273 -11.63 -21.84 -6.33
N HIS A 274 -10.42 -21.45 -5.96
CA HIS A 274 -9.22 -22.23 -6.23
C HIS A 274 -8.88 -23.09 -5.02
N ASN A 275 -8.79 -24.40 -5.22
CA ASN A 275 -8.38 -25.34 -4.17
C ASN A 275 -6.88 -25.56 -4.23
N GLY A 276 -6.24 -25.67 -3.07
CA GLY A 276 -4.85 -26.06 -2.94
C GLY A 276 -4.63 -27.56 -3.15
N GLU A 277 -3.40 -28.02 -2.95
CA GLU A 277 -3.00 -29.43 -3.11
C GLU A 277 -3.74 -30.38 -2.14
N ASP A 278 -4.28 -29.87 -1.03
CA ASP A 278 -5.05 -30.61 -0.03
C ASP A 278 -6.58 -30.59 -0.28
N GLU A 279 -7.01 -30.20 -1.48
CA GLU A 279 -8.41 -30.04 -1.89
C GLU A 279 -9.22 -29.04 -1.04
N LYS A 280 -8.52 -28.17 -0.31
CA LYS A 280 -9.13 -27.08 0.45
C LYS A 280 -8.95 -25.75 -0.26
N PRO A 281 -9.85 -24.79 0.00
CA PRO A 281 -9.70 -23.43 -0.53
C PRO A 281 -8.31 -22.86 -0.23
N TRP A 282 -7.63 -22.45 -1.29
CA TRP A 282 -6.32 -21.81 -1.18
C TRP A 282 -6.39 -20.56 -0.28
N LYS A 283 -5.48 -20.47 0.68
CA LYS A 283 -5.30 -19.26 1.49
C LYS A 283 -3.86 -18.80 1.38
N CYS A 284 -3.67 -17.49 1.38
CA CYS A 284 -2.35 -16.91 1.26
C CYS A 284 -1.85 -16.35 2.59
N SER A 285 -0.53 -16.43 2.80
CA SER A 285 0.11 -15.71 3.89
C SER A 285 0.29 -14.24 3.52
N LEU A 286 0.43 -13.39 4.54
CA LEU A 286 0.77 -11.99 4.31
C LEU A 286 2.13 -11.85 3.61
N GLU A 287 3.09 -12.70 3.97
CA GLU A 287 4.43 -12.74 3.38
C GLU A 287 4.39 -12.99 1.88
N TYR A 288 3.53 -13.92 1.44
CA TYR A 288 3.31 -14.20 0.02
C TYR A 288 2.88 -12.95 -0.74
N LEU A 289 1.91 -12.19 -0.20
CA LEU A 289 1.44 -10.96 -0.82
C LEU A 289 2.49 -9.84 -0.81
N LEU A 290 3.28 -9.75 0.27
CA LEU A 290 4.39 -8.80 0.37
C LEU A 290 5.48 -9.07 -0.67
N ASP A 291 5.77 -10.33 -0.97
CA ASP A 291 6.75 -10.71 -1.98
C ASP A 291 6.31 -10.27 -3.38
N PHE A 292 5.03 -10.41 -3.74
CA PHE A 292 4.47 -9.89 -4.99
C PHE A 292 4.47 -8.37 -5.06
N ALA A 293 4.17 -7.70 -3.96
CA ALA A 293 4.23 -6.24 -3.87
C ALA A 293 5.68 -5.68 -3.88
N GLY A 294 6.69 -6.55 -4.01
CA GLY A 294 8.09 -6.15 -4.05
C GLY A 294 8.70 -5.80 -2.70
N VAL A 295 8.01 -6.09 -1.60
CA VAL A 295 8.51 -5.89 -0.23
C VAL A 295 9.28 -7.14 0.22
N ARG A 296 10.43 -7.40 -0.42
CA ARG A 296 11.21 -8.64 -0.30
C ARG A 296 12.22 -8.64 0.85
N GLY A 297 11.79 -8.27 2.05
CA GLY A 297 12.64 -8.27 3.23
C GLY A 297 13.08 -6.88 3.69
N GLY A 298 13.84 -6.85 4.77
CA GLY A 298 14.36 -5.65 5.41
C GLY A 298 13.56 -5.24 6.64
N LYS A 299 14.17 -4.34 7.41
CA LYS A 299 13.68 -3.90 8.72
C LYS A 299 12.19 -3.51 8.76
N LYS A 300 11.68 -2.88 7.70
CA LYS A 300 10.26 -2.47 7.64
C LYS A 300 9.31 -3.66 7.57
N ARG A 301 9.67 -4.73 6.84
CA ARG A 301 8.88 -5.96 6.75
C ARG A 301 8.84 -6.66 8.10
N ASP A 302 10.01 -6.81 8.73
CA ASP A 302 10.14 -7.49 10.02
C ASP A 302 9.40 -6.74 11.12
N GLU A 303 9.52 -5.41 11.17
CA GLU A 303 8.79 -4.55 12.10
C GLU A 303 7.27 -4.64 11.91
N LEU A 304 6.78 -4.79 10.68
CA LEU A 304 5.37 -4.96 10.41
C LEU A 304 4.86 -6.33 10.87
N LEU A 305 5.56 -7.39 10.50
CA LEU A 305 5.17 -8.75 10.89
C LEU A 305 5.17 -8.89 12.41
N GLU A 306 6.17 -8.33 13.09
CA GLU A 306 6.20 -8.26 14.55
C GLU A 306 5.02 -7.44 15.12
N LEU A 307 4.68 -6.30 14.50
CA LEU A 307 3.56 -5.46 14.92
C LEU A 307 2.22 -6.19 14.79
N ILE A 308 2.04 -6.97 13.73
CA ILE A 308 0.84 -7.80 13.53
C ILE A 308 0.78 -8.92 14.56
N GLN A 309 1.87 -9.66 14.77
CA GLN A 309 1.95 -10.75 15.76
C GLN A 309 1.66 -10.25 17.19
N THR A 310 2.09 -9.04 17.52
CA THR A 310 1.83 -8.43 18.82
C THR A 310 0.50 -7.68 18.90
N ALA A 311 -0.36 -7.78 17.88
CA ALA A 311 -1.60 -7.01 17.74
C ALA A 311 -1.43 -5.50 17.96
N GLY A 312 -0.28 -4.95 17.53
CA GLY A 312 0.06 -3.55 17.69
C GLY A 312 0.46 -3.12 19.11
N HIS A 313 0.49 -4.06 20.05
CA HIS A 313 0.90 -3.78 21.43
C HIS A 313 2.40 -3.99 21.61
N THR A 314 3.15 -2.90 21.74
CA THR A 314 4.48 -2.99 22.34
C THR A 314 4.31 -2.90 23.85
N PRO A 315 4.61 -3.96 24.64
CA PRO A 315 4.53 -3.89 26.09
C PRO A 315 5.31 -2.68 26.61
N ILE A 316 4.75 -1.98 27.60
CA ILE A 316 5.32 -0.72 28.10
C ILE A 316 6.79 -0.85 28.52
N GLU A 317 7.15 -2.00 29.09
CA GLU A 317 8.53 -2.31 29.48
C GLU A 317 9.47 -2.42 28.28
N ARG A 318 8.98 -2.97 27.18
CA ARG A 318 9.74 -3.03 25.91
C ARG A 318 9.81 -1.65 25.27
N ALA A 319 8.73 -0.89 25.26
CA ALA A 319 8.69 0.49 24.77
C ALA A 319 9.66 1.40 25.55
N LYS A 320 9.75 1.24 26.88
CA LYS A 320 10.72 1.92 27.74
C LYS A 320 12.17 1.64 27.33
N LYS A 321 12.48 0.39 26.98
CA LYS A 321 13.83 -0.01 26.54
C LYS A 321 14.15 0.49 25.12
N LEU A 322 13.20 0.39 24.20
CA LEU A 322 13.39 0.78 22.80
C LEU A 322 13.40 2.29 22.60
N TRP A 323 12.57 3.03 23.36
CA TRP A 323 12.38 4.47 23.21
C TRP A 323 12.41 5.18 24.58
N PRO A 324 13.53 5.18 25.30
CA PRO A 324 13.62 5.73 26.66
C PRO A 324 13.23 7.23 26.70
N ASN A 325 13.65 8.02 25.73
CA ASN A 325 13.29 9.44 25.64
C ASN A 325 11.80 9.66 25.40
N TRP A 326 11.17 8.82 24.59
CA TRP A 326 9.73 8.83 24.38
C TRP A 326 8.99 8.47 25.66
N TYR A 327 9.42 7.39 26.33
CA TYR A 327 8.83 6.95 27.58
C TYR A 327 8.90 8.04 28.65
N GLN A 328 10.08 8.64 28.83
CA GLN A 328 10.29 9.74 29.78
C GLN A 328 9.34 10.91 29.47
N ALA A 329 9.34 11.38 28.22
CA ALA A 329 8.54 12.55 27.85
C ALA A 329 7.03 12.29 27.89
N ARG A 330 6.55 11.11 27.47
CA ARG A 330 5.10 10.84 27.30
C ARG A 330 4.44 10.22 28.50
N ILE A 331 5.15 9.30 29.19
CA ILE A 331 4.59 8.51 30.27
C ILE A 331 4.96 9.13 31.63
N VAL A 332 6.21 9.54 31.80
CA VAL A 332 6.67 10.09 33.09
C VAL A 332 6.34 11.59 33.24
N GLU A 333 6.62 12.37 32.20
CA GLU A 333 6.45 13.83 32.23
C GLU A 333 5.09 14.30 31.69
N GLY A 334 4.30 13.40 31.04
CA GLY A 334 2.98 13.73 30.47
C GLY A 334 3.01 14.76 29.34
N LYS A 335 4.18 14.98 28.73
CA LYS A 335 4.33 15.95 27.64
C LYS A 335 3.53 15.53 26.41
N GLU A 336 2.69 16.41 25.92
CA GLU A 336 2.01 16.23 24.65
C GLU A 336 3.00 16.17 23.47
N PRO A 337 2.67 15.43 22.38
CA PRO A 337 3.48 15.41 21.18
C PRO A 337 3.69 16.83 20.64
N GLY A 338 4.94 17.28 20.57
CA GLY A 338 5.26 18.51 19.85
C GLY A 338 4.79 18.36 18.40
N ARG A 339 3.93 19.24 17.93
CA ARG A 339 3.45 19.28 16.55
C ARG A 339 4.31 20.24 15.76
N TRP A 340 5.08 19.70 14.82
CA TRP A 340 5.62 20.53 13.76
C TRP A 340 4.52 20.70 12.70
N THR A 341 4.13 21.94 12.40
CA THR A 341 3.11 22.24 11.40
C THR A 341 3.73 22.87 10.16
N CYS A 342 3.19 22.53 9.01
CA CYS A 342 3.46 23.23 7.76
C CYS A 342 2.72 24.57 7.73
N LYS A 343 3.11 25.46 6.82
CA LYS A 343 2.34 26.67 6.53
C LYS A 343 1.00 26.30 5.90
N ARG A 344 -0.02 27.11 6.18
CA ARG A 344 -1.37 26.98 5.62
C ARG A 344 -1.36 26.91 4.08
N ASP A 345 -0.48 27.67 3.45
CA ASP A 345 -0.35 27.72 1.98
C ASP A 345 -0.28 26.34 1.33
N LEU A 346 0.25 25.34 2.04
CA LEU A 346 0.31 23.95 1.55
C LEU A 346 -1.08 23.30 1.50
N TYR A 347 -1.93 23.57 2.47
CA TYR A 347 -3.31 23.10 2.50
C TYR A 347 -4.14 23.77 1.41
N ASP A 348 -4.09 25.12 1.34
CA ASP A 348 -4.82 25.91 0.35
C ASP A 348 -4.39 25.54 -1.09
N TRP A 349 -3.09 25.29 -1.28
CA TRP A 349 -2.57 24.82 -2.56
C TRP A 349 -3.14 23.44 -2.94
N TRP A 350 -3.22 22.49 -2.01
CA TRP A 350 -3.78 21.16 -2.31
C TRP A 350 -5.29 21.24 -2.56
N HIS A 351 -6.01 22.04 -1.81
CA HIS A 351 -7.42 22.32 -2.07
C HIS A 351 -7.64 22.79 -3.52
N GLY A 352 -6.87 23.75 -3.99
CA GLY A 352 -6.90 24.20 -5.37
C GLY A 352 -6.47 23.14 -6.41
N GLN A 353 -5.58 22.19 -6.03
CA GLN A 353 -5.27 21.05 -6.91
C GLN A 353 -6.46 20.10 -7.04
N VAL A 354 -7.17 19.82 -5.95
CA VAL A 354 -8.38 18.99 -5.96
C VAL A 354 -9.44 19.64 -6.85
N GLU A 355 -9.70 20.92 -6.66
CA GLU A 355 -10.70 21.66 -7.43
C GLU A 355 -10.43 21.66 -8.94
N THR A 356 -9.15 21.70 -9.34
CA THR A 356 -8.76 21.87 -10.74
C THR A 356 -8.32 20.60 -11.46
N LYS A 357 -7.88 19.56 -10.73
CA LYS A 357 -7.23 18.38 -11.30
C LYS A 357 -7.82 17.04 -10.85
N ALA A 358 -8.76 17.02 -9.90
CA ALA A 358 -9.42 15.78 -9.53
C ALA A 358 -10.06 15.12 -10.75
N THR A 359 -10.07 13.81 -10.78
CA THR A 359 -10.72 13.00 -11.81
C THR A 359 -11.72 12.05 -11.17
N ASP A 360 -12.65 11.48 -11.94
CA ASP A 360 -13.78 10.70 -11.44
C ASP A 360 -13.33 9.65 -10.41
N HIS A 361 -12.60 8.64 -10.76
CA HIS A 361 -12.29 7.50 -9.86
C HIS A 361 -11.34 7.83 -8.68
N HIS A 362 -10.82 9.06 -8.59
CA HIS A 362 -9.84 9.47 -7.57
C HIS A 362 -10.37 10.47 -6.54
N ARG A 363 -11.65 10.86 -6.62
CA ARG A 363 -12.30 11.90 -5.79
C ARG A 363 -12.13 11.65 -4.29
N TYR A 364 -12.45 10.44 -3.84
CA TYR A 364 -12.28 10.03 -2.45
C TYR A 364 -10.85 10.23 -1.94
N TRP A 365 -9.87 9.82 -2.74
CA TRP A 365 -8.46 9.94 -2.34
C TRP A 365 -7.96 11.37 -2.36
N CYS A 366 -8.51 12.23 -3.20
CA CYS A 366 -8.21 13.66 -3.20
C CYS A 366 -8.60 14.31 -1.87
N LEU A 367 -9.77 13.98 -1.32
CA LEU A 367 -10.22 14.48 -0.02
C LEU A 367 -9.49 13.77 1.14
N ASN A 368 -9.16 12.50 1.02
CA ASN A 368 -8.33 11.79 2.00
C ASN A 368 -6.95 12.45 2.16
N VAL A 369 -6.35 12.88 1.06
CA VAL A 369 -5.08 13.63 1.08
C VAL A 369 -5.28 15.06 1.60
N LEU A 370 -6.43 15.68 1.36
CA LEU A 370 -6.77 16.99 1.95
C LEU A 370 -6.76 16.91 3.48
N ALA A 371 -7.32 15.83 4.05
CA ALA A 371 -7.25 15.56 5.49
C ALA A 371 -5.80 15.41 6.00
N ALA A 372 -4.92 14.78 5.22
CA ALA A 372 -3.50 14.69 5.56
C ALA A 372 -2.81 16.05 5.57
N TYR A 373 -3.12 16.92 4.62
CA TYR A 373 -2.58 18.27 4.58
C TYR A 373 -3.19 19.16 5.68
N ALA A 374 -4.48 19.04 5.97
CA ALA A 374 -5.11 19.70 7.12
C ALA A 374 -4.35 19.38 8.42
N LYS A 375 -4.09 18.11 8.67
CA LYS A 375 -3.33 17.67 9.85
C LYS A 375 -1.89 18.18 9.86
N LYS A 376 -1.21 18.22 8.70
CA LYS A 376 0.14 18.79 8.56
C LYS A 376 0.17 20.30 8.84
N CYS A 377 -0.85 21.01 8.43
CA CYS A 377 -0.93 22.48 8.54
C CYS A 377 -1.58 22.93 9.85
N GLY A 378 -2.11 22.01 10.66
CA GLY A 378 -2.81 22.36 11.90
C GLY A 378 -4.19 22.96 11.68
N ILE A 379 -4.81 22.69 10.53
CA ILE A 379 -6.21 23.06 10.23
C ILE A 379 -7.13 22.21 11.10
N GLY A 380 -8.17 22.82 11.66
CA GLY A 380 -9.16 22.13 12.49
C GLY A 380 -10.07 21.21 11.66
N TYR A 381 -10.66 20.21 12.33
CA TYR A 381 -11.55 19.27 11.63
C TYR A 381 -12.81 19.97 11.08
N GLU A 382 -13.37 20.92 11.80
CA GLU A 382 -14.56 21.67 11.38
C GLU A 382 -14.32 22.45 10.08
N GLU A 383 -13.15 23.09 9.95
CA GLU A 383 -12.76 23.81 8.74
C GLU A 383 -12.53 22.83 7.58
N LEU A 384 -11.82 21.73 7.82
CA LEU A 384 -11.62 20.67 6.84
C LEU A 384 -12.96 20.10 6.34
N GLU A 385 -13.91 19.89 7.23
CA GLU A 385 -15.24 19.38 6.91
C GLU A 385 -16.00 20.36 6.02
N ALA A 386 -15.98 21.64 6.37
CA ALA A 386 -16.62 22.67 5.56
C ALA A 386 -16.02 22.75 4.14
N ASP A 387 -14.70 22.73 4.04
CA ASP A 387 -14.00 22.77 2.75
C ASP A 387 -14.25 21.50 1.91
N ALA A 388 -14.26 20.35 2.54
CA ALA A 388 -14.54 19.08 1.85
C ALA A 388 -15.98 19.04 1.31
N LEU A 389 -16.96 19.49 2.09
CA LEU A 389 -18.35 19.57 1.66
C LEU A 389 -18.55 20.61 0.54
N ALA A 390 -17.83 21.73 0.58
CA ALA A 390 -17.87 22.74 -0.49
C ALA A 390 -17.33 22.20 -1.82
N LEU A 391 -16.42 21.21 -1.80
CA LEU A 391 -15.89 20.56 -3.00
C LEU A 391 -16.85 19.51 -3.60
N VAL A 392 -17.82 18.97 -2.85
CA VAL A 392 -18.71 17.89 -3.31
C VAL A 392 -19.41 18.23 -4.63
N PRO A 393 -20.05 19.40 -4.82
CA PRO A 393 -20.70 19.71 -6.09
C PRO A 393 -19.75 19.65 -7.28
N LYS A 394 -18.53 20.13 -7.08
CA LYS A 394 -17.49 20.14 -8.10
C LYS A 394 -17.00 18.72 -8.44
N LEU A 395 -16.83 17.90 -7.42
CA LEU A 395 -16.42 16.51 -7.57
C LEU A 395 -17.52 15.65 -8.19
N GLU A 396 -18.78 15.96 -7.91
CA GLU A 396 -19.94 15.29 -8.53
C GLU A 396 -20.05 15.62 -10.03
N GLU A 397 -19.73 16.84 -10.46
CA GLU A 397 -19.65 17.21 -11.88
C GLU A 397 -18.70 16.31 -12.69
N LEU A 398 -17.74 15.65 -12.04
CA LEU A 398 -16.78 14.74 -12.67
C LEU A 398 -17.33 13.33 -12.87
N THR A 399 -18.53 13.02 -12.32
CA THR A 399 -19.15 11.71 -12.41
C THR A 399 -19.38 11.30 -13.86
N THR A 400 -18.84 10.16 -14.26
CA THR A 400 -18.97 9.62 -15.62
C THR A 400 -19.96 8.47 -15.72
N SER A 401 -20.38 7.89 -14.59
CA SER A 401 -21.28 6.75 -14.51
C SER A 401 -22.44 7.02 -13.54
N ASP A 402 -23.66 6.66 -13.93
CA ASP A 402 -24.85 6.77 -13.08
C ASP A 402 -24.80 5.97 -11.78
N ASP A 403 -23.83 5.06 -11.66
CA ASP A 403 -23.65 4.21 -10.48
C ASP A 403 -22.52 4.68 -9.57
N ASN A 404 -21.79 5.73 -9.95
CA ASN A 404 -20.63 6.23 -9.22
C ASN A 404 -20.77 7.71 -8.84
N HIS A 405 -21.90 8.07 -8.24
CA HIS A 405 -22.12 9.40 -7.68
C HIS A 405 -21.17 9.66 -6.51
N PHE A 406 -20.69 10.91 -6.39
CA PHE A 406 -19.89 11.33 -5.27
C PHE A 406 -20.72 12.18 -4.30
N THR A 407 -20.96 11.64 -3.12
CA THR A 407 -21.90 12.18 -2.13
C THR A 407 -21.17 12.89 -0.99
N GLU A 408 -21.91 13.62 -0.16
CA GLU A 408 -21.40 14.18 1.09
C GLU A 408 -20.91 13.08 2.04
N ASP A 409 -21.61 11.93 2.08
CA ASP A 409 -21.18 10.78 2.90
C ASP A 409 -19.82 10.24 2.44
N ASP A 410 -19.52 10.24 1.14
CA ASP A 410 -18.22 9.85 0.62
C ASP A 410 -17.13 10.86 1.01
N ALA A 411 -17.46 12.15 0.95
CA ALA A 411 -16.54 13.20 1.36
C ALA A 411 -16.22 13.11 2.85
N LEU A 412 -17.24 12.94 3.69
CA LEU A 412 -17.06 12.77 5.14
C LEU A 412 -16.25 11.51 5.48
N ALA A 413 -16.54 10.40 4.80
CA ALA A 413 -15.77 9.17 4.96
C ALA A 413 -14.30 9.34 4.56
N ALA A 414 -14.04 10.12 3.51
CA ALA A 414 -12.67 10.39 3.07
C ALA A 414 -11.87 11.21 4.08
N ILE A 415 -12.49 12.23 4.68
CA ILE A 415 -11.81 13.10 5.65
C ILE A 415 -11.72 12.51 7.06
N GLU A 416 -12.45 11.42 7.39
CA GLU A 416 -12.23 10.67 8.65
C GLU A 416 -10.76 10.27 8.86
N ALA A 417 -10.00 10.13 7.77
CA ALA A 417 -8.56 9.94 7.81
C ALA A 417 -7.81 10.99 8.63
N TYR A 418 -8.38 12.17 8.87
CA TYR A 418 -7.83 13.20 9.76
C TYR A 418 -7.55 12.66 11.17
N HIS A 419 -8.38 11.74 11.64
CA HIS A 419 -8.23 11.13 12.96
C HIS A 419 -7.15 10.04 13.02
N ASP A 420 -6.65 9.58 11.86
CA ASP A 420 -5.52 8.65 11.79
C ASP A 420 -4.23 9.33 12.30
N PRO A 421 -3.56 8.76 13.33
CA PRO A 421 -2.35 9.35 13.92
C PRO A 421 -1.20 9.53 12.93
N ILE A 422 -1.16 8.74 11.85
CA ILE A 422 -0.05 8.71 10.91
C ILE A 422 -0.40 9.23 9.50
N ILE A 423 -1.61 9.72 9.28
CA ILE A 423 -2.04 10.24 7.97
C ILE A 423 -1.09 11.31 7.41
N HIS A 424 -0.48 12.10 8.29
CA HIS A 424 0.49 13.12 7.92
C HIS A 424 1.80 12.57 7.33
N LYS A 425 2.02 11.24 7.37
CA LYS A 425 3.22 10.57 6.83
C LYS A 425 3.07 10.13 5.37
N LEU A 426 2.00 10.50 4.68
CA LEU A 426 1.83 10.19 3.26
C LEU A 426 3.02 10.70 2.45
N THR A 427 3.59 9.82 1.63
CA THR A 427 4.69 10.17 0.70
C THR A 427 4.13 10.76 -0.60
N VAL A 428 4.95 11.52 -1.33
CA VAL A 428 4.57 12.09 -2.63
C VAL A 428 4.12 10.99 -3.61
N GLU A 429 4.89 9.91 -3.73
CA GLU A 429 4.56 8.77 -4.60
C GLU A 429 3.19 8.16 -4.28
N ARG A 430 2.87 8.05 -2.98
CA ARG A 430 1.59 7.53 -2.51
C ARG A 430 0.44 8.46 -2.85
N ILE A 431 0.67 9.78 -2.73
CA ILE A 431 -0.33 10.79 -3.08
C ILE A 431 -0.60 10.72 -4.59
N GLU A 432 0.45 10.78 -5.42
CA GLU A 432 0.32 10.74 -6.88
C GLU A 432 -0.40 9.49 -7.37
N ARG A 433 -0.03 8.32 -6.85
CA ARG A 433 -0.66 7.04 -7.20
C ARG A 433 -2.16 7.02 -6.91
N ARG A 434 -2.58 7.54 -5.73
CA ARG A 434 -3.97 7.47 -5.29
C ARG A 434 -4.86 8.54 -5.92
N THR A 435 -4.30 9.72 -6.18
CA THR A 435 -5.07 10.86 -6.65
C THR A 435 -4.95 11.11 -8.14
N ALA A 436 -4.03 10.42 -8.82
CA ALA A 436 -3.62 10.68 -10.21
C ALA A 436 -3.19 12.15 -10.45
N ILE A 437 -2.93 12.92 -9.38
CA ILE A 437 -2.46 14.30 -9.46
C ILE A 437 -0.94 14.30 -9.35
N SER A 438 -0.25 14.65 -10.43
CA SER A 438 1.21 14.80 -10.42
C SER A 438 1.64 15.98 -9.56
N LEU A 439 2.57 15.75 -8.65
CA LEU A 439 3.09 16.75 -7.74
C LEU A 439 4.45 17.28 -8.23
N PRO A 440 4.74 18.58 -7.96
CA PRO A 440 6.07 19.10 -8.27
C PRO A 440 7.09 18.40 -7.37
N HIS A 441 7.84 17.48 -7.92
CA HIS A 441 9.01 16.93 -7.26
C HIS A 441 10.03 18.04 -6.99
N ASN A 442 10.79 17.92 -5.88
CA ASN A 442 11.82 18.90 -5.50
C ASN A 442 12.63 19.32 -6.73
N LYS A 443 12.45 20.55 -7.16
CA LYS A 443 13.11 21.08 -8.33
C LYS A 443 14.60 21.18 -8.03
N ARG A 444 15.35 20.19 -8.47
CA ARG A 444 16.79 20.23 -8.46
C ARG A 444 17.33 21.21 -9.52
N ASN A 445 16.47 22.04 -10.09
CA ASN A 445 16.79 22.99 -11.16
C ASN A 445 17.57 22.32 -12.32
N GLY A 446 17.13 21.13 -12.75
CA GLY A 446 17.80 20.36 -13.79
C GLY A 446 19.08 19.65 -13.34
N ARG A 447 19.47 19.75 -12.06
CA ARG A 447 20.69 19.13 -11.53
C ARG A 447 20.45 17.68 -11.15
N SER A 448 21.47 16.84 -11.33
CA SER A 448 21.49 15.50 -10.73
C SER A 448 21.45 15.60 -9.20
N ARG A 449 21.14 14.47 -8.51
CA ARG A 449 21.17 14.42 -7.04
C ARG A 449 22.54 14.87 -6.47
N GLU A 450 23.61 14.40 -7.09
CA GLU A 450 24.99 14.71 -6.67
C GLU A 450 25.32 16.18 -6.86
N GLN A 451 24.98 16.74 -8.04
CA GLN A 451 25.15 18.16 -8.31
C GLN A 451 24.34 19.04 -7.36
N HIS A 452 23.11 18.61 -7.03
CA HIS A 452 22.28 19.34 -6.07
C HIS A 452 22.88 19.32 -4.67
N ILE A 453 23.40 18.17 -4.21
CA ILE A 453 24.07 18.04 -2.91
C ILE A 453 25.30 18.96 -2.88
N LYS A 454 26.18 18.92 -3.89
CA LYS A 454 27.36 19.80 -3.98
C LYS A 454 27.00 21.29 -3.90
N VAL A 455 25.96 21.69 -4.61
CA VAL A 455 25.51 23.10 -4.57
C VAL A 455 24.93 23.46 -3.20
N MET A 456 24.14 22.58 -2.59
CA MET A 456 23.57 22.83 -1.27
C MET A 456 24.65 22.84 -0.17
N ASP A 457 25.68 22.04 -0.31
CA ASP A 457 26.83 22.06 0.61
C ASP A 457 27.64 23.35 0.45
N ALA A 458 27.85 23.82 -0.78
CA ALA A 458 28.49 25.11 -1.03
C ALA A 458 27.67 26.29 -0.46
N VAL A 459 26.37 26.30 -0.62
CA VAL A 459 25.48 27.31 -0.01
C VAL A 459 25.56 27.26 1.52
N ARG A 460 25.57 26.07 2.09
CA ARG A 460 25.70 25.90 3.55
C ARG A 460 27.04 26.37 4.09
N GLU A 461 28.12 26.18 3.33
CA GLU A 461 29.45 26.67 3.72
C GLU A 461 29.53 28.21 3.70
N ILE A 462 28.80 28.86 2.77
CA ILE A 462 28.69 30.32 2.70
C ILE A 462 27.85 30.83 3.89
N ASP A 463 26.69 30.24 4.14
CA ASP A 463 25.75 30.71 5.18
C ASP A 463 26.23 30.34 6.59
N TYR A 464 26.97 29.23 6.71
CA TYR A 464 27.40 28.64 7.98
C TYR A 464 28.86 28.16 7.86
N PRO A 465 29.83 29.06 7.79
CA PRO A 465 31.24 28.67 7.64
C PRO A 465 31.70 27.76 8.80
N ASN A 466 32.63 26.89 8.49
CA ASN A 466 33.16 25.88 9.43
C ASN A 466 32.14 24.80 9.89
N GLY A 467 31.12 24.54 9.10
CA GLY A 467 30.14 23.51 9.41
C GLY A 467 29.28 23.80 10.64
N SER A 468 29.10 25.08 10.98
CA SER A 468 28.34 25.52 12.16
C SER A 468 26.84 25.17 12.09
N TRP A 469 26.33 24.81 10.91
CA TRP A 469 24.97 24.29 10.73
C TRP A 469 24.79 22.84 11.23
N ARG A 470 25.90 22.11 11.40
CA ARG A 470 25.84 20.76 11.94
C ARG A 470 25.93 20.81 13.46
N ASN A 471 24.96 20.23 14.13
CA ASN A 471 25.11 19.92 15.53
C ASN A 471 26.31 18.95 15.66
N LYS A 472 27.43 19.42 16.20
CA LYS A 472 28.67 18.62 16.40
C LYS A 472 28.44 17.42 17.35
N ASN A 473 27.25 17.26 17.91
CA ASN A 473 26.83 16.16 18.77
C ASN A 473 26.30 14.93 18.01
N GLY A 474 26.50 14.84 16.70
CA GLY A 474 26.34 13.57 16.00
C GLY A 474 27.38 12.59 16.54
N ALA A 475 26.97 11.37 16.95
CA ALA A 475 27.89 10.34 17.41
C ALA A 475 29.05 10.20 16.42
N PRO A 476 30.32 10.37 16.85
CA PRO A 476 31.48 10.22 15.98
C PRO A 476 31.44 8.83 15.33
N THR A 477 31.76 8.75 14.06
CA THR A 477 31.80 7.46 13.38
C THR A 477 32.80 6.57 14.10
N LYS A 478 32.39 5.43 14.58
CA LYS A 478 33.27 4.48 15.27
C LYS A 478 34.36 3.89 14.34
N ALA A 479 34.37 4.28 13.08
CA ALA A 479 35.31 3.83 12.05
C ALA A 479 36.78 4.18 12.41
N GLU A 480 37.02 5.43 12.76
CA GLU A 480 38.34 5.92 13.11
C GLU A 480 38.85 5.29 14.41
N LEU A 481 37.97 5.17 15.41
CA LEU A 481 38.27 4.48 16.67
C LEU A 481 38.67 3.02 16.44
N VAL A 482 37.92 2.28 15.58
CA VAL A 482 38.22 0.88 15.27
C VAL A 482 39.53 0.74 14.50
N ARG A 483 39.79 1.61 13.53
CA ARG A 483 41.05 1.59 12.73
C ARG A 483 42.28 1.94 13.56
N ASN A 484 42.20 3.00 14.35
CA ASN A 484 43.31 3.43 15.22
C ASN A 484 43.65 2.37 16.26
N TYR A 485 42.65 1.72 16.85
CA TYR A 485 42.87 0.63 17.78
C TYR A 485 43.51 -0.59 17.11
N ALA A 486 43.04 -0.97 15.92
CA ALA A 486 43.60 -2.09 15.16
C ALA A 486 45.04 -1.82 14.72
N LEU A 487 45.39 -0.58 14.35
CA LEU A 487 46.77 -0.16 14.04
C LEU A 487 47.69 -0.21 15.27
N ALA A 488 47.16 0.19 16.43
CA ALA A 488 47.92 0.16 17.67
C ALA A 488 48.10 -1.26 18.26
N HIS A 489 47.19 -2.18 17.88
CA HIS A 489 47.18 -3.57 18.37
C HIS A 489 47.04 -4.55 17.20
N PRO A 490 48.08 -4.75 16.39
CA PRO A 490 48.05 -5.56 15.16
C PRO A 490 47.64 -7.03 15.42
N ASP A 491 47.95 -7.56 16.58
CA ASP A 491 47.69 -8.96 16.97
C ASP A 491 46.26 -9.17 17.55
N ALA A 492 45.52 -8.08 17.77
CA ALA A 492 44.16 -8.18 18.37
C ALA A 492 43.14 -8.70 17.37
N ASN A 493 42.41 -9.75 17.75
CA ASN A 493 41.34 -10.26 16.92
C ASN A 493 40.07 -9.38 17.00
N HIS A 494 39.14 -9.54 16.04
CA HIS A 494 37.93 -8.72 15.93
C HIS A 494 37.08 -8.70 17.21
N SER A 495 37.09 -9.77 17.99
CA SER A 495 36.34 -9.88 19.25
C SER A 495 36.99 -9.11 20.38
N GLU A 496 38.30 -9.05 20.41
CA GLU A 496 39.10 -8.27 21.36
C GLU A 496 38.95 -6.78 21.10
N ILE A 497 39.06 -6.37 19.84
CA ILE A 497 38.81 -4.97 19.40
C ILE A 497 37.39 -4.56 19.78
N ALA A 498 36.40 -5.41 19.51
CA ALA A 498 35.00 -5.14 19.82
C ALA A 498 34.77 -4.94 21.33
N ARG A 499 35.44 -5.75 22.15
CA ARG A 499 35.34 -5.68 23.62
C ARG A 499 36.03 -4.44 24.18
N ALA A 500 37.22 -4.14 23.68
CA ALA A 500 38.02 -2.99 24.10
C ALA A 500 37.33 -1.65 23.79
N LEU A 501 36.69 -1.56 22.63
CA LEU A 501 36.00 -0.34 22.17
C LEU A 501 34.50 -0.28 22.53
N GLY A 502 33.96 -1.28 23.18
CA GLY A 502 32.53 -1.34 23.52
C GLY A 502 31.62 -1.30 22.28
N VAL A 503 32.05 -1.93 21.18
CA VAL A 503 31.27 -1.99 19.92
C VAL A 503 30.94 -3.45 19.58
N SER A 504 29.97 -3.65 18.66
CA SER A 504 29.67 -5.01 18.20
C SER A 504 30.80 -5.54 17.30
N ARG A 505 31.03 -6.86 17.33
CA ARG A 505 31.99 -7.52 16.43
C ARG A 505 31.69 -7.25 14.96
N SER A 506 30.39 -7.18 14.59
CA SER A 506 29.95 -6.83 13.24
C SER A 506 30.35 -5.40 12.85
N THR A 507 30.35 -4.46 13.80
CA THR A 507 30.84 -3.09 13.60
C THR A 507 32.35 -3.08 13.31
N VAL A 508 33.14 -3.85 14.04
CA VAL A 508 34.57 -3.99 13.81
C VAL A 508 34.83 -4.56 12.42
N ILE A 509 34.18 -5.68 12.08
CA ILE A 509 34.31 -6.30 10.76
C ILE A 509 33.93 -5.33 9.65
N LYS A 510 32.83 -4.58 9.83
CA LYS A 510 32.38 -3.58 8.85
C LYS A 510 33.48 -2.53 8.58
N TRP A 511 34.08 -1.97 9.62
CA TRP A 511 35.01 -0.87 9.48
C TRP A 511 36.44 -1.31 9.13
N LEU A 512 36.83 -2.56 9.41
CA LEU A 512 38.07 -3.15 8.94
C LEU A 512 37.94 -3.75 7.54
N LYS A 513 36.74 -4.17 7.09
CA LYS A 513 36.45 -4.59 5.70
C LYS A 513 36.28 -3.43 4.74
N THR A 514 36.17 -2.18 5.21
CA THR A 514 36.15 -1.03 4.31
C THR A 514 37.57 -0.93 3.73
N GLU A 515 37.70 -1.39 2.49
CA GLU A 515 38.96 -1.46 1.75
C GLU A 515 39.71 -0.13 1.89
N ARG A 516 40.97 -0.23 2.28
CA ARG A 516 41.94 0.87 2.15
C ARG A 516 42.05 1.12 0.64
N VAL A 517 41.62 2.29 0.17
CA VAL A 517 41.95 2.71 -1.19
C VAL A 517 43.39 3.21 -1.13
N PRO A 518 44.33 2.58 -1.83
CA PRO A 518 45.72 3.01 -1.84
C PRO A 518 45.82 4.44 -2.36
N THR A 519 46.89 5.13 -1.96
CA THR A 519 47.17 6.47 -2.48
C THR A 519 47.56 6.40 -3.96
N LEU A 520 47.51 7.53 -4.67
CA LEU A 520 47.90 7.60 -6.07
C LEU A 520 49.38 7.17 -6.25
N ASP A 521 50.24 7.55 -5.30
CA ASP A 521 51.67 7.20 -5.32
C ASP A 521 51.88 5.68 -5.13
N GLU A 522 51.14 5.05 -4.22
CA GLU A 522 51.16 3.59 -4.03
C GLU A 522 50.67 2.87 -5.28
N PHE A 523 49.60 3.39 -5.92
CA PHE A 523 49.08 2.83 -7.16
C PHE A 523 50.05 2.98 -8.33
N CYS A 524 50.71 4.12 -8.46
CA CYS A 524 51.72 4.37 -9.49
C CYS A 524 53.05 3.60 -9.26
N SER A 525 53.28 3.08 -8.04
CA SER A 525 54.45 2.25 -7.72
C SER A 525 54.29 0.78 -8.14
N VAL A 526 53.12 0.35 -8.60
CA VAL A 526 52.88 -1.02 -9.08
C VAL A 526 53.66 -1.25 -10.37
N GLU A 527 54.48 -2.29 -10.40
CA GLU A 527 55.17 -2.71 -11.63
C GLU A 527 54.14 -3.21 -12.65
N CYS A 528 54.06 -2.51 -13.78
CA CYS A 528 53.09 -2.77 -14.82
C CYS A 528 53.68 -3.43 -16.08
N HIS A 529 55.00 -3.55 -16.18
CA HIS A 529 55.69 -3.99 -17.38
C HIS A 529 56.61 -5.19 -17.09
N ASP A 530 56.67 -6.13 -18.03
CA ASP A 530 57.60 -7.25 -18.00
C ASP A 530 59.07 -6.82 -18.32
N GLU A 531 59.99 -7.77 -18.24
CA GLU A 531 61.43 -7.55 -18.52
C GLU A 531 61.71 -6.98 -19.93
N ASN A 532 60.73 -7.04 -20.83
CA ASN A 532 60.82 -6.54 -22.21
C ASN A 532 60.06 -5.19 -22.38
N GLY A 533 59.60 -4.57 -21.31
CA GLY A 533 58.90 -3.30 -21.31
C GLY A 533 57.45 -3.39 -21.84
N ARG A 534 56.84 -4.57 -21.86
CA ARG A 534 55.43 -4.76 -22.30
C ARG A 534 54.51 -4.80 -21.10
N PRO A 535 53.29 -4.20 -21.19
CA PRO A 535 52.33 -4.28 -20.13
C PRO A 535 51.98 -5.75 -19.79
N SER A 536 52.13 -6.14 -18.54
CA SER A 536 51.82 -7.49 -18.06
C SER A 536 50.62 -7.48 -17.12
N VAL A 537 49.56 -8.15 -17.51
CA VAL A 537 48.35 -8.27 -16.71
C VAL A 537 48.62 -9.02 -15.41
N GLU A 538 49.52 -10.00 -15.43
CA GLU A 538 49.87 -10.78 -14.24
C GLU A 538 50.61 -9.94 -13.18
N LEU A 539 51.53 -9.04 -13.62
CA LEU A 539 52.24 -8.13 -12.73
C LEU A 539 51.29 -7.07 -12.16
N ILE A 540 50.39 -6.53 -12.99
CA ILE A 540 49.37 -5.58 -12.57
C ILE A 540 48.43 -6.24 -11.54
N ASP A 541 47.93 -7.43 -11.82
CA ASP A 541 47.05 -8.17 -10.91
C ASP A 541 47.75 -8.52 -9.58
N LYS A 542 49.02 -8.87 -9.64
CA LYS A 542 49.82 -9.15 -8.44
C LYS A 542 50.00 -7.87 -7.60
N GLY A 543 50.38 -6.77 -8.23
CA GLY A 543 50.57 -5.50 -7.53
C GLY A 543 49.26 -4.95 -6.94
N LEU A 544 48.16 -5.09 -7.65
CA LEU A 544 46.85 -4.71 -7.14
C LEU A 544 46.44 -5.54 -5.90
N ARG A 545 46.73 -6.86 -5.90
CA ARG A 545 46.48 -7.72 -4.73
C ARG A 545 47.37 -7.37 -3.54
N GLU A 546 48.62 -7.03 -3.78
CA GLU A 546 49.56 -6.57 -2.75
C GLU A 546 49.11 -5.26 -2.11
N LEU A 547 48.47 -4.39 -2.88
CA LEU A 547 47.81 -3.18 -2.37
C LEU A 547 46.41 -3.43 -1.72
N GLY A 548 45.96 -4.70 -1.66
CA GLY A 548 44.66 -5.06 -1.09
C GLY A 548 43.48 -4.74 -2.00
N MET A 549 43.71 -4.63 -3.32
CA MET A 549 42.70 -4.30 -4.32
C MET A 549 42.20 -5.58 -5.05
N ASP A 550 40.96 -5.58 -5.52
CA ASP A 550 40.40 -6.67 -6.31
C ASP A 550 40.75 -6.48 -7.79
N PRO A 551 41.57 -7.39 -8.40
CA PRO A 551 41.99 -7.27 -9.80
C PRO A 551 40.81 -7.40 -10.81
N SER A 552 39.67 -7.95 -10.39
CA SER A 552 38.51 -8.10 -11.27
C SER A 552 37.70 -6.81 -11.43
N MET A 553 38.01 -5.78 -10.63
CA MET A 553 37.31 -4.49 -10.70
C MET A 553 37.88 -3.67 -11.88
N LYS A 554 37.00 -2.93 -12.58
CA LYS A 554 37.43 -2.08 -13.71
C LYS A 554 38.36 -0.96 -13.20
N ILE A 555 39.47 -0.74 -13.90
CA ILE A 555 40.44 0.32 -13.57
C ILE A 555 39.75 1.70 -13.45
N SER A 556 38.74 1.98 -14.25
CA SER A 556 37.91 3.19 -14.14
C SER A 556 37.28 3.39 -12.77
N ASP A 557 36.86 2.31 -12.13
CA ASP A 557 36.20 2.36 -10.83
C ASP A 557 37.19 2.64 -9.70
N TYR A 558 38.46 2.20 -9.87
CA TYR A 558 39.55 2.55 -8.97
C TYR A 558 39.93 4.02 -9.08
N PHE A 559 40.05 4.54 -10.29
CA PHE A 559 40.32 5.98 -10.49
C PHE A 559 39.21 6.86 -9.95
N GLN A 560 37.96 6.44 -10.07
CA GLN A 560 36.84 7.16 -9.48
C GLN A 560 36.88 7.15 -7.95
N ARG A 561 37.32 6.05 -7.33
CA ARG A 561 37.53 5.96 -5.86
C ARG A 561 38.68 6.81 -5.40
N LEU A 562 39.80 6.82 -6.13
CA LEU A 562 40.98 7.66 -5.85
C LEU A 562 40.66 9.16 -5.97
N SER A 563 39.89 9.58 -6.98
CA SER A 563 39.50 10.99 -7.13
C SER A 563 38.62 11.46 -5.98
N VAL A 564 37.71 10.62 -5.49
CA VAL A 564 36.86 10.92 -4.33
C VAL A 564 37.71 11.03 -3.04
N GLN A 565 38.73 10.21 -2.89
CA GLN A 565 39.63 10.28 -1.73
C GLN A 565 40.61 11.47 -1.79
N ALA A 566 41.13 11.80 -2.97
CA ALA A 566 41.99 12.98 -3.16
C ALA A 566 41.21 14.29 -2.92
N GLU A 567 39.95 14.36 -3.29
CA GLU A 567 39.06 15.49 -2.96
C GLU A 567 38.76 15.58 -1.45
N ASN A 568 38.60 14.43 -0.78
CA ASN A 568 38.40 14.39 0.67
C ASN A 568 39.69 14.69 1.45
N GLY A 569 40.87 14.26 0.97
CA GLY A 569 42.19 14.50 1.60
C GLY A 569 42.69 15.94 1.42
N LYS A 570 42.35 16.65 0.34
CA LYS A 570 42.65 18.08 0.19
C LYS A 570 41.86 18.93 1.19
N ASN A 571 40.65 18.54 1.51
CA ASN A 571 39.83 19.21 2.53
C ASN A 571 40.34 19.01 3.97
N GLU A 572 41.17 17.98 4.24
CA GLU A 572 41.79 17.77 5.56
C GLU A 572 43.11 18.51 5.73
N ASN A 573 43.91 18.73 4.65
CA ASN A 573 45.18 19.44 4.72
C ASN A 573 45.04 20.98 4.68
N GLU A 574 43.93 21.53 4.20
CA GLU A 574 43.61 22.96 4.32
C GLU A 574 43.01 23.34 5.69
N LYS A 575 42.78 22.36 6.57
CA LYS A 575 42.25 22.55 7.94
C LYS A 575 43.25 22.37 9.06
N ARG A 576 44.58 22.33 8.76
CA ARG A 576 45.65 22.40 9.76
C ARG A 576 46.34 23.77 9.81
#